data_1ac4df0f28a5aec345ab80dc649d4ddd
#
_entry.id   1ac4df0f28a5aec345ab80dc649d4ddd
#
_cell.length_a   1.000
_cell.length_b   1.000
_cell.length_c   1.000
_cell.angle_alpha   90.00
_cell.angle_beta   90.00
_cell.angle_gamma   90.00
#
_symmetry.space_group_name_H-M   'P 1'
#
loop_
_entity.id
_entity.type
_entity.pdbx_description
1 polymer ?
#
loop_
_entity_poly.entity_id
_entity_poly.type
_entity_poly.pdbx_seq_one_letter_code
_entity_poly.pdbx_strand_id
1 'polypeptide(L)'
;MDQAVKPCDIVMLFDNYFQESQNLHASFRQAGYECPAVVIEDDGFLPEDVISIYGFFLGDFREAPGIPGRPRYFNQIPVPEYWEISGTNRMGKVHDLYRERGRIFYAEPKHKRLVKVVDWYDEKHVVRSSDHYNRYGALYARTVFNAKGQKVNRSYFSADGREVIVENYVTGDIILNEGERVYFFQNRTELAVHVLKRAGLIQKRLFFNSLSIPFFVSQRLHSEKKRDILFWQEPVQGEIPGNMQIILQGQASRTAEVLVQKRESYDRLLKLGAPADLVHPLGFIYPFERENLYRPEALICTNSDRIEQCRKLVEALPEMHFHIAAITEMSSKLMRMDSYKNVSLYPGVKARILDELFASCDYYLDINHESEIVSAVYRAFQNNQLILAFQETLHNRDYTAAEHIFEAKDAQTMIRMIRETMQDAEAMDRHLHIQRAAAYTETKESYRRFGEG
;
A
#
# COMPACT_ATOMS: atom_id res chain seq x y z
N MET A 1 2.95 19.23 -24.94
CA MET A 1 4.33 18.98 -25.38
C MET A 1 4.77 17.70 -24.69
N ASP A 2 4.79 16.60 -25.43
CA ASP A 2 5.34 15.33 -24.93
C ASP A 2 6.82 15.53 -24.64
N GLN A 3 7.20 15.56 -23.38
CA GLN A 3 8.61 15.50 -23.00
C GLN A 3 9.09 14.09 -23.37
N ALA A 4 10.06 14.01 -24.27
CA ALA A 4 10.71 12.75 -24.62
C ALA A 4 11.22 12.09 -23.34
N VAL A 5 10.72 10.88 -23.07
CA VAL A 5 11.10 10.07 -21.92
C VAL A 5 12.59 9.76 -22.03
N LYS A 6 13.36 10.20 -21.04
CA LYS A 6 14.79 9.90 -21.00
C LYS A 6 15.00 8.48 -20.46
N PRO A 7 15.89 7.67 -21.09
CA PRO A 7 16.27 6.38 -20.52
C PRO A 7 16.80 6.58 -19.10
N CYS A 8 16.13 5.99 -18.11
CA CYS A 8 16.50 6.15 -16.70
C CYS A 8 17.67 5.21 -16.36
N ASP A 9 18.78 5.75 -15.84
CA ASP A 9 19.91 4.96 -15.29
C ASP A 9 19.63 4.44 -13.87
N ILE A 10 18.37 4.37 -13.48
CA ILE A 10 17.92 3.97 -12.15
C ILE A 10 17.08 2.69 -12.28
N VAL A 11 17.24 1.77 -11.33
CA VAL A 11 16.31 0.70 -11.05
C VAL A 11 15.84 0.84 -9.60
N MET A 12 14.53 0.78 -9.38
CA MET A 12 13.94 0.82 -8.06
C MET A 12 13.79 -0.60 -7.51
N LEU A 13 14.36 -0.89 -6.35
CA LEU A 13 14.26 -2.19 -5.70
C LEU A 13 13.50 -2.06 -4.38
N PHE A 14 12.31 -2.59 -4.34
CA PHE A 14 11.43 -2.55 -3.17
C PHE A 14 11.39 -3.88 -2.43
N ASP A 15 11.40 -3.83 -1.11
CA ASP A 15 11.18 -5.03 -0.29
C ASP A 15 9.76 -5.55 -0.48
N ASN A 16 8.79 -4.63 -0.44
CA ASN A 16 7.37 -4.84 -0.76
C ASN A 16 6.83 -3.67 -1.58
N TYR A 17 5.62 -3.80 -2.15
CA TYR A 17 5.01 -2.75 -2.99
C TYR A 17 3.76 -2.16 -2.33
N PHE A 18 3.89 -1.75 -1.06
CA PHE A 18 2.85 -1.05 -0.32
C PHE A 18 2.73 0.42 -0.72
N GLN A 19 1.86 1.17 -0.07
CA GLN A 19 1.50 2.54 -0.47
C GLN A 19 2.72 3.47 -0.58
N GLU A 20 3.67 3.41 0.36
CA GLU A 20 4.87 4.24 0.33
C GLU A 20 5.78 3.90 -0.87
N SER A 21 5.94 2.61 -1.19
CA SER A 21 6.67 2.17 -2.38
C SER A 21 5.98 2.62 -3.67
N GLN A 22 4.65 2.55 -3.72
CA GLN A 22 3.83 3.04 -4.83
C GLN A 22 3.96 4.56 -4.98
N ASN A 23 3.89 5.31 -3.87
CA ASN A 23 4.07 6.76 -3.86
C ASN A 23 5.46 7.16 -4.35
N LEU A 24 6.51 6.47 -3.93
CA LEU A 24 7.87 6.72 -4.39
C LEU A 24 8.01 6.45 -5.89
N HIS A 25 7.51 5.31 -6.37
CA HIS A 25 7.54 4.97 -7.80
C HIS A 25 6.73 5.98 -8.64
N ALA A 26 5.54 6.36 -8.17
CA ALA A 26 4.74 7.41 -8.80
C ALA A 26 5.45 8.77 -8.82
N SER A 27 6.17 9.13 -7.76
CA SER A 27 6.94 10.37 -7.68
C SER A 27 8.00 10.46 -8.77
N PHE A 28 8.73 9.37 -9.03
CA PHE A 28 9.70 9.33 -10.14
C PHE A 28 9.01 9.49 -11.49
N ARG A 29 7.87 8.82 -11.71
CA ARG A 29 7.09 9.01 -12.95
C ARG A 29 6.58 10.43 -13.12
N GLN A 30 6.04 11.05 -12.06
CA GLN A 30 5.59 12.45 -12.06
C GLN A 30 6.74 13.42 -12.35
N ALA A 31 7.95 13.09 -11.91
CA ALA A 31 9.16 13.84 -12.22
C ALA A 31 9.70 13.61 -13.64
N GLY A 32 9.11 12.67 -14.41
CA GLY A 32 9.49 12.36 -15.80
C GLY A 32 10.53 11.25 -15.94
N TYR A 33 10.72 10.40 -14.91
CA TYR A 33 11.63 9.25 -14.94
C TYR A 33 10.84 7.95 -15.07
N GLU A 34 11.04 7.22 -16.13
CA GLU A 34 10.55 5.84 -16.26
C GLU A 34 11.58 4.85 -15.74
N CYS A 35 11.56 4.62 -14.45
CA CYS A 35 12.47 3.70 -13.79
C CYS A 35 11.81 2.32 -13.66
N PRO A 36 12.46 1.23 -14.13
CA PRO A 36 11.96 -0.11 -13.86
C PRO A 36 11.94 -0.38 -12.34
N ALA A 37 10.86 -1.00 -11.86
CA ALA A 37 10.70 -1.39 -10.47
C ALA A 37 10.79 -2.92 -10.32
N VAL A 38 11.56 -3.37 -9.33
CA VAL A 38 11.72 -4.78 -8.95
C VAL A 38 11.30 -4.93 -7.50
N VAL A 39 10.55 -5.98 -7.19
CA VAL A 39 9.99 -6.24 -5.85
C VAL A 39 10.44 -7.60 -5.35
N ILE A 40 10.85 -7.65 -4.08
CA ILE A 40 11.27 -8.89 -3.40
C ILE A 40 10.05 -9.73 -2.99
N GLU A 41 9.10 -9.12 -2.28
CA GLU A 41 7.89 -9.80 -1.78
C GLU A 41 6.74 -9.61 -2.76
N ASP A 42 6.35 -10.69 -3.43
CA ASP A 42 5.22 -10.71 -4.37
C ASP A 42 3.97 -11.22 -3.66
N ASP A 43 2.92 -10.43 -3.70
CA ASP A 43 1.62 -10.78 -3.13
C ASP A 43 0.60 -11.29 -4.18
N GLY A 44 1.03 -11.45 -5.43
CA GLY A 44 0.22 -11.88 -6.57
C GLY A 44 -0.61 -10.75 -7.24
N PHE A 45 -0.57 -9.53 -6.70
CA PHE A 45 -1.37 -8.39 -7.19
C PHE A 45 -0.53 -7.19 -7.64
N LEU A 46 0.76 -7.40 -7.88
CA LEU A 46 1.65 -6.35 -8.40
C LEU A 46 1.14 -5.77 -9.72
N PRO A 47 1.34 -4.47 -10.01
CA PRO A 47 1.14 -3.90 -11.34
C PRO A 47 1.94 -4.63 -12.41
N GLU A 48 1.48 -4.60 -13.66
CA GLU A 48 2.11 -5.35 -14.77
C GLU A 48 3.51 -4.85 -15.13
N ASP A 49 3.79 -3.60 -14.86
CA ASP A 49 5.06 -2.92 -15.09
C ASP A 49 6.05 -3.07 -13.92
N VAL A 50 5.69 -3.82 -12.87
CA VAL A 50 6.54 -4.12 -11.71
C VAL A 50 7.02 -5.56 -11.78
N ILE A 51 8.34 -5.75 -11.74
CA ILE A 51 8.98 -7.06 -11.84
C ILE A 51 9.03 -7.71 -10.44
N SER A 52 8.42 -8.87 -10.30
CA SER A 52 8.63 -9.73 -9.12
C SER A 52 9.88 -10.58 -9.30
N ILE A 53 10.72 -10.76 -8.26
CA ILE A 53 11.88 -11.66 -8.36
C ILE A 53 11.50 -13.13 -8.58
N TYR A 54 10.30 -13.52 -8.15
CA TYR A 54 9.73 -14.84 -8.41
C TYR A 54 8.95 -14.86 -9.73
N GLY A 55 8.04 -13.89 -9.91
CA GLY A 55 7.18 -13.78 -11.07
C GLY A 55 7.93 -13.70 -12.40
N PHE A 56 9.18 -13.19 -12.38
CA PHE A 56 10.05 -13.11 -13.56
C PHE A 56 10.23 -14.45 -14.31
N PHE A 57 10.14 -15.57 -13.61
CA PHE A 57 10.36 -16.90 -14.16
C PHE A 57 9.07 -17.70 -14.38
N LEU A 58 7.90 -17.21 -13.93
CA LEU A 58 6.67 -18.00 -13.95
C LEU A 58 5.89 -17.92 -15.27
N GLY A 59 6.31 -17.05 -16.19
CA GLY A 59 5.63 -16.84 -17.47
C GLY A 59 4.38 -15.96 -17.38
N ASP A 60 3.66 -15.88 -18.47
CA ASP A 60 2.49 -15.00 -18.60
C ASP A 60 1.21 -15.75 -18.22
N PHE A 61 0.50 -15.23 -17.24
CA PHE A 61 -0.78 -15.79 -16.75
C PHE A 61 -2.02 -15.20 -17.45
N ARG A 62 -1.88 -14.17 -18.29
CA ARG A 62 -3.03 -13.43 -18.83
C ARG A 62 -3.95 -14.29 -19.69
N GLU A 63 -3.38 -15.06 -20.58
CA GLU A 63 -4.11 -15.86 -21.58
C GLU A 63 -3.82 -17.37 -21.45
N ALA A 64 -3.30 -17.81 -20.30
CA ALA A 64 -2.93 -19.21 -20.12
C ALA A 64 -4.18 -20.12 -20.02
N PRO A 65 -4.17 -21.27 -20.68
CA PRO A 65 -5.32 -22.22 -20.64
C PRO A 65 -5.69 -22.63 -19.22
N GLY A 66 -6.99 -22.59 -18.90
CA GLY A 66 -7.50 -22.95 -17.58
C GLY A 66 -7.36 -21.88 -16.49
N ILE A 67 -6.73 -20.74 -16.81
CA ILE A 67 -6.65 -19.58 -15.91
C ILE A 67 -7.75 -18.59 -16.28
N PRO A 68 -8.49 -18.02 -15.27
CA PRO A 68 -9.62 -17.13 -15.54
C PRO A 68 -9.27 -15.82 -16.25
N GLY A 69 -7.98 -15.39 -16.25
CA GLY A 69 -7.53 -14.09 -16.75
C GLY A 69 -7.95 -12.89 -15.87
N ARG A 70 -8.60 -13.16 -14.75
CA ARG A 70 -9.08 -12.19 -13.76
C ARG A 70 -9.04 -12.80 -12.36
N PRO A 71 -8.99 -11.98 -11.29
CA PRO A 71 -8.99 -12.51 -9.92
C PRO A 71 -10.20 -13.40 -9.65
N ARG A 72 -9.99 -14.50 -8.93
CA ARG A 72 -11.09 -15.39 -8.50
C ARG A 72 -11.96 -14.70 -7.46
N TYR A 73 -13.26 -14.82 -7.61
CA TYR A 73 -14.19 -14.49 -6.54
C TYR A 73 -14.16 -15.59 -5.47
N PHE A 74 -14.48 -15.28 -4.22
CA PHE A 74 -14.26 -16.19 -3.08
C PHE A 74 -14.83 -17.59 -3.24
N ASN A 75 -15.98 -17.76 -3.93
CA ASN A 75 -16.63 -19.03 -4.16
C ASN A 75 -16.17 -19.75 -5.45
N GLN A 76 -15.12 -19.25 -6.11
CA GLN A 76 -14.54 -19.85 -7.32
C GLN A 76 -13.26 -20.65 -7.05
N ILE A 77 -12.86 -20.80 -5.77
CA ILE A 77 -11.75 -21.69 -5.42
C ILE A 77 -12.18 -23.15 -5.55
N PRO A 78 -11.29 -24.03 -6.05
CA PRO A 78 -11.58 -25.45 -6.10
C PRO A 78 -11.66 -26.03 -4.68
N VAL A 79 -12.74 -26.71 -4.38
CA VAL A 79 -12.95 -27.46 -3.13
C VAL A 79 -13.49 -28.84 -3.45
N PRO A 80 -13.32 -29.84 -2.55
CA PRO A 80 -13.95 -31.15 -2.69
C PRO A 80 -15.48 -31.03 -2.80
N GLU A 81 -16.08 -32.03 -3.43
CA GLU A 81 -17.53 -32.12 -3.54
C GLU A 81 -18.17 -32.11 -2.15
N TYR A 82 -19.33 -31.46 -2.00
CA TYR A 82 -20.08 -31.27 -0.75
C TYR A 82 -19.42 -30.31 0.29
N TRP A 83 -18.26 -29.70 0.01
CA TRP A 83 -17.75 -28.66 0.87
C TRP A 83 -18.42 -27.32 0.55
N GLU A 84 -18.70 -26.56 1.60
CA GLU A 84 -19.37 -25.27 1.48
C GLU A 84 -18.40 -24.10 1.61
N ILE A 85 -18.62 -23.06 0.79
CA ILE A 85 -17.87 -21.82 0.89
C ILE A 85 -18.83 -20.70 1.32
N SER A 86 -18.51 -20.05 2.42
CA SER A 86 -19.20 -18.85 2.90
C SER A 86 -18.26 -17.64 2.89
N GLY A 87 -18.81 -16.43 2.83
CA GLY A 87 -17.99 -15.24 2.82
C GLY A 87 -18.67 -13.98 3.34
N THR A 88 -17.92 -13.19 4.09
CA THR A 88 -18.26 -11.83 4.50
C THR A 88 -17.50 -10.83 3.66
N ASN A 89 -17.60 -9.52 3.93
CA ASN A 89 -16.77 -8.51 3.29
C ASN A 89 -15.31 -8.47 3.81
N ARG A 90 -14.98 -9.27 4.83
CA ARG A 90 -13.64 -9.30 5.45
C ARG A 90 -12.84 -10.56 5.08
N MET A 91 -13.50 -11.71 5.04
CA MET A 91 -12.88 -13.01 4.75
C MET A 91 -13.93 -14.05 4.32
N GLY A 92 -13.47 -15.12 3.70
CA GLY A 92 -14.27 -16.31 3.44
C GLY A 92 -13.84 -17.49 4.29
N LYS A 93 -14.70 -18.50 4.35
CA LYS A 93 -14.46 -19.77 5.04
C LYS A 93 -14.89 -20.93 4.18
N VAL A 94 -14.17 -22.03 4.30
CA VAL A 94 -14.48 -23.31 3.66
C VAL A 94 -14.81 -24.32 4.76
N HIS A 95 -15.94 -24.99 4.62
CA HIS A 95 -16.44 -25.96 5.60
C HIS A 95 -16.66 -27.32 4.97
N ASP A 96 -16.32 -28.36 5.72
CA ASP A 96 -16.74 -29.72 5.52
C ASP A 96 -17.77 -30.03 6.64
N LEU A 97 -19.06 -29.95 6.31
CA LEU A 97 -20.14 -29.92 7.27
C LEU A 97 -19.94 -28.84 8.34
N TYR A 98 -19.72 -29.21 9.60
CA TYR A 98 -19.49 -28.25 10.70
C TYR A 98 -18.01 -27.87 10.91
N ARG A 99 -17.07 -28.47 10.19
CA ARG A 99 -15.63 -28.27 10.37
C ARG A 99 -15.12 -27.20 9.42
N GLU A 100 -14.50 -26.14 9.96
CA GLU A 100 -13.75 -25.18 9.14
C GLU A 100 -12.48 -25.85 8.61
N ARG A 101 -12.39 -26.05 7.29
CA ARG A 101 -11.28 -26.68 6.58
C ARG A 101 -10.33 -25.66 5.94
N GLY A 102 -10.80 -24.46 5.72
CA GLY A 102 -9.98 -23.42 5.15
C GLY A 102 -10.51 -22.00 5.40
N ARG A 103 -9.62 -21.03 5.27
CA ARG A 103 -9.93 -19.62 5.40
C ARG A 103 -9.42 -18.86 4.20
N ILE A 104 -10.27 -18.01 3.64
CA ILE A 104 -9.99 -17.25 2.43
C ILE A 104 -9.71 -15.80 2.82
N PHE A 105 -8.50 -15.34 2.53
CA PHE A 105 -8.10 -13.94 2.67
C PHE A 105 -8.19 -13.24 1.33
N TYR A 106 -8.76 -12.06 1.34
CA TYR A 106 -9.01 -11.28 0.14
C TYR A 106 -7.90 -10.29 -0.15
N ALA A 107 -7.72 -10.01 -1.45
CA ALA A 107 -6.95 -8.87 -1.90
C ALA A 107 -7.68 -7.55 -1.57
N GLU A 108 -6.93 -6.49 -1.46
CA GLU A 108 -7.52 -5.16 -1.29
C GLU A 108 -8.19 -4.67 -2.61
N PRO A 109 -9.30 -3.98 -2.53
CA PRO A 109 -10.12 -3.73 -1.34
C PRO A 109 -10.96 -4.97 -0.99
N LYS A 110 -10.94 -5.39 0.27
CA LYS A 110 -11.52 -6.68 0.75
C LYS A 110 -12.98 -6.89 0.41
N HIS A 111 -13.78 -5.83 0.35
CA HIS A 111 -15.21 -5.92 0.03
C HIS A 111 -15.49 -6.49 -1.38
N LYS A 112 -14.51 -6.46 -2.29
CA LYS A 112 -14.61 -7.10 -3.62
C LYS A 112 -14.52 -8.63 -3.54
N ARG A 113 -14.13 -9.18 -2.39
CA ARG A 113 -14.02 -10.62 -2.09
C ARG A 113 -13.18 -11.40 -3.10
N LEU A 114 -12.14 -10.76 -3.63
CA LEU A 114 -11.20 -11.38 -4.56
C LEU A 114 -10.16 -12.18 -3.78
N VAL A 115 -9.98 -13.44 -4.14
CA VAL A 115 -9.10 -14.37 -3.43
C VAL A 115 -7.64 -13.95 -3.59
N LYS A 116 -6.93 -13.84 -2.47
CA LYS A 116 -5.49 -13.65 -2.42
C LYS A 116 -4.78 -14.88 -1.85
N VAL A 117 -5.23 -15.36 -0.69
CA VAL A 117 -4.64 -16.52 -0.01
C VAL A 117 -5.76 -17.40 0.52
N VAL A 118 -5.58 -18.71 0.45
CA VAL A 118 -6.44 -19.70 1.09
C VAL A 118 -5.58 -20.54 2.02
N ASP A 119 -5.81 -20.42 3.33
CA ASP A 119 -5.21 -21.29 4.32
C ASP A 119 -6.03 -22.58 4.47
N TRP A 120 -5.36 -23.71 4.45
CA TRP A 120 -5.96 -25.04 4.61
C TRP A 120 -5.57 -25.65 5.96
N TYR A 121 -6.57 -26.11 6.71
CA TYR A 121 -6.41 -26.62 8.06
C TYR A 121 -6.41 -28.15 8.12
N ASP A 122 -5.63 -28.69 9.06
CA ASP A 122 -5.76 -30.08 9.48
C ASP A 122 -6.93 -30.27 10.49
N GLU A 123 -7.06 -31.51 11.00
CA GLU A 123 -8.11 -31.85 11.97
C GLU A 123 -7.99 -31.12 13.32
N LYS A 124 -6.79 -30.62 13.64
CA LYS A 124 -6.51 -29.84 14.85
C LYS A 124 -6.61 -28.32 14.62
N HIS A 125 -7.14 -27.92 13.46
CA HIS A 125 -7.25 -26.51 13.05
C HIS A 125 -5.89 -25.78 12.97
N VAL A 126 -4.83 -26.53 12.63
CA VAL A 126 -3.50 -25.97 12.35
C VAL A 126 -3.37 -25.79 10.84
N VAL A 127 -2.86 -24.63 10.41
CA VAL A 127 -2.58 -24.38 8.98
C VAL A 127 -1.51 -25.34 8.49
N ARG A 128 -1.82 -26.10 7.43
CA ARG A 128 -0.89 -27.07 6.82
C ARG A 128 -0.40 -26.62 5.45
N SER A 129 -1.19 -25.85 4.74
CA SER A 129 -0.77 -25.18 3.51
C SER A 129 -1.51 -23.89 3.29
N SER A 130 -0.90 -22.96 2.55
CA SER A 130 -1.52 -21.75 2.05
C SER A 130 -1.37 -21.68 0.54
N ASP A 131 -2.49 -21.63 -0.16
CA ASP A 131 -2.54 -21.42 -1.60
C ASP A 131 -2.60 -19.94 -1.92
N HIS A 132 -1.67 -19.46 -2.75
CA HIS A 132 -1.58 -18.06 -3.14
C HIS A 132 -2.09 -17.88 -4.57
N TYR A 133 -3.07 -17.00 -4.73
CA TYR A 133 -3.68 -16.69 -6.02
C TYR A 133 -3.25 -15.31 -6.49
N ASN A 134 -2.99 -15.18 -7.80
CA ASN A 134 -2.61 -13.90 -8.39
C ASN A 134 -3.81 -13.14 -8.99
N ARG A 135 -3.55 -11.95 -9.50
CA ARG A 135 -4.52 -11.07 -10.14
C ARG A 135 -5.22 -11.66 -11.37
N TYR A 136 -4.67 -12.73 -11.95
CA TYR A 136 -5.27 -13.46 -13.08
C TYR A 136 -6.09 -14.67 -12.63
N GLY A 137 -6.13 -14.95 -11.32
CA GLY A 137 -6.87 -16.06 -10.73
C GLY A 137 -6.14 -17.41 -10.78
N ALA A 138 -4.83 -17.39 -11.08
CA ALA A 138 -3.99 -18.58 -11.03
C ALA A 138 -3.50 -18.87 -9.62
N LEU A 139 -3.42 -20.15 -9.26
CA LEU A 139 -2.63 -20.63 -8.12
C LEU A 139 -1.15 -20.52 -8.53
N TYR A 140 -0.48 -19.44 -8.14
CA TYR A 140 0.89 -19.20 -8.54
C TYR A 140 1.93 -19.62 -7.50
N ALA A 141 1.51 -19.79 -6.23
CA ALA A 141 2.40 -20.30 -5.19
C ALA A 141 1.65 -21.07 -4.12
N ARG A 142 2.35 -22.00 -3.45
CA ARG A 142 1.86 -22.75 -2.30
C ARG A 142 2.92 -22.79 -1.21
N THR A 143 2.54 -22.38 0.00
CA THR A 143 3.37 -22.51 1.21
C THR A 143 2.93 -23.74 1.99
N VAL A 144 3.88 -24.55 2.45
CA VAL A 144 3.64 -25.73 3.29
C VAL A 144 4.15 -25.46 4.70
N PHE A 145 3.40 -25.91 5.70
CA PHE A 145 3.71 -25.74 7.12
C PHE A 145 3.88 -27.07 7.82
N ASN A 146 4.77 -27.11 8.83
CA ASN A 146 4.91 -28.27 9.70
C ASN A 146 3.75 -28.34 10.72
N ALA A 147 3.75 -29.40 11.56
CA ALA A 147 2.72 -29.59 12.59
C ALA A 147 2.67 -28.51 13.67
N LYS A 148 3.71 -27.65 13.76
CA LYS A 148 3.78 -26.51 14.68
C LYS A 148 3.35 -25.19 14.03
N GLY A 149 2.87 -25.21 12.77
CA GLY A 149 2.48 -24.03 12.02
C GLY A 149 3.65 -23.18 11.50
N GLN A 150 4.88 -23.72 11.48
CA GLN A 150 6.04 -23.03 10.94
C GLN A 150 6.18 -23.33 9.44
N LYS A 151 6.50 -22.32 8.64
CA LYS A 151 6.75 -22.48 7.20
C LYS A 151 7.92 -23.44 6.97
N VAL A 152 7.76 -24.37 6.04
CA VAL A 152 8.78 -25.32 5.60
C VAL A 152 9.32 -24.92 4.24
N ASN A 153 8.46 -24.85 3.25
CA ASN A 153 8.82 -24.43 1.89
C ASN A 153 7.69 -23.64 1.25
N ARG A 154 8.04 -22.93 0.18
CA ARG A 154 7.08 -22.36 -0.76
C ARG A 154 7.48 -22.76 -2.18
N SER A 155 6.55 -23.36 -2.88
CA SER A 155 6.67 -23.65 -4.32
C SER A 155 5.95 -22.58 -5.12
N TYR A 156 6.56 -22.18 -6.24
CA TYR A 156 5.97 -21.25 -7.21
C TYR A 156 5.75 -21.98 -8.53
N PHE A 157 4.60 -21.74 -9.13
CA PHE A 157 4.13 -22.45 -10.31
C PHE A 157 4.01 -21.53 -11.51
N SER A 158 4.45 -22.00 -12.66
CA SER A 158 4.20 -21.35 -13.94
C SER A 158 2.74 -21.45 -14.36
N ALA A 159 2.38 -20.74 -15.40
CA ALA A 159 1.02 -20.69 -15.93
C ALA A 159 0.48 -22.06 -16.38
N ASP A 160 1.36 -22.99 -16.77
CA ASP A 160 1.03 -24.38 -17.13
C ASP A 160 1.05 -25.34 -15.90
N GLY A 161 1.21 -24.82 -14.69
CA GLY A 161 1.15 -25.57 -13.43
C GLY A 161 2.43 -26.31 -13.05
N ARG A 162 3.56 -26.12 -13.77
CA ARG A 162 4.86 -26.70 -13.39
C ARG A 162 5.46 -25.95 -12.21
N GLU A 163 6.09 -26.67 -11.28
CA GLU A 163 6.87 -26.10 -10.20
C GLU A 163 8.20 -25.55 -10.77
N VAL A 164 8.33 -24.23 -10.74
CA VAL A 164 9.48 -23.50 -11.28
C VAL A 164 10.47 -23.12 -10.18
N ILE A 165 9.98 -22.64 -9.03
CA ILE A 165 10.82 -22.21 -7.92
C ILE A 165 10.37 -22.90 -6.65
N VAL A 166 11.35 -23.37 -5.86
CA VAL A 166 11.14 -23.88 -4.50
C VAL A 166 12.03 -23.10 -3.54
N GLU A 167 11.42 -22.42 -2.59
CA GLU A 167 12.10 -21.73 -1.49
C GLU A 167 11.96 -22.55 -0.22
N ASN A 168 13.08 -22.94 0.38
CA ASN A 168 13.14 -23.68 1.65
C ASN A 168 13.33 -22.69 2.80
N TYR A 169 12.33 -22.55 3.67
CA TYR A 169 12.38 -21.63 4.80
C TYR A 169 13.23 -22.12 5.99
N VAL A 170 13.64 -23.40 5.98
CA VAL A 170 14.48 -23.96 7.05
C VAL A 170 15.95 -23.67 6.78
N THR A 171 16.39 -23.80 5.53
CA THR A 171 17.79 -23.57 5.13
C THR A 171 18.00 -22.19 4.50
N GLY A 172 16.95 -21.56 3.96
CA GLY A 172 17.01 -20.32 3.20
C GLY A 172 17.29 -20.52 1.69
N ASP A 173 17.60 -21.75 1.29
CA ASP A 173 17.96 -22.07 -0.10
C ASP A 173 16.76 -21.92 -1.04
N ILE A 174 17.07 -21.51 -2.27
CA ILE A 174 16.11 -21.40 -3.36
C ILE A 174 16.61 -22.20 -4.57
N ILE A 175 15.72 -23.03 -5.09
CA ILE A 175 15.96 -23.80 -6.33
C ILE A 175 15.10 -23.19 -7.43
N LEU A 176 15.71 -22.88 -8.58
CA LEU A 176 15.02 -22.43 -9.78
C LEU A 176 15.21 -23.48 -10.88
N ASN A 177 14.09 -24.05 -11.35
CA ASN A 177 14.04 -25.00 -12.47
C ASN A 177 13.67 -24.24 -13.75
N GLU A 178 14.63 -24.04 -14.65
CA GLU A 178 14.43 -23.33 -15.91
C GLU A 178 14.73 -24.28 -17.10
N GLY A 179 13.72 -25.01 -17.53
CA GLY A 179 13.86 -26.04 -18.56
C GLY A 179 14.78 -27.18 -18.10
N GLU A 180 15.89 -27.37 -18.83
CA GLU A 180 16.92 -28.38 -18.48
C GLU A 180 17.96 -27.86 -17.46
N ARG A 181 17.89 -26.59 -17.07
CA ARG A 181 18.84 -25.98 -16.15
C ARG A 181 18.25 -25.84 -14.78
N VAL A 182 19.04 -26.13 -13.76
CA VAL A 182 18.70 -25.93 -12.35
C VAL A 182 19.72 -24.98 -11.74
N TYR A 183 19.19 -23.92 -11.11
CA TYR A 183 20.01 -22.94 -10.39
C TYR A 183 19.75 -23.05 -8.90
N PHE A 184 20.80 -22.88 -8.09
CA PHE A 184 20.74 -22.87 -6.65
C PHE A 184 21.17 -21.51 -6.13
N PHE A 185 20.37 -20.92 -5.25
CA PHE A 185 20.69 -19.69 -4.56
C PHE A 185 20.63 -19.92 -3.05
N GLN A 186 21.60 -19.41 -2.31
CA GLN A 186 21.67 -19.56 -0.86
C GLN A 186 20.62 -18.71 -0.14
N ASN A 187 20.06 -17.68 -0.80
CA ASN A 187 19.08 -16.77 -0.24
C ASN A 187 18.44 -15.89 -1.32
N ARG A 188 17.42 -15.13 -0.91
CA ARG A 188 16.69 -14.19 -1.79
C ARG A 188 17.57 -13.08 -2.39
N THR A 189 18.63 -12.67 -1.69
CA THR A 189 19.58 -11.66 -2.21
C THR A 189 20.26 -12.17 -3.49
N GLU A 190 20.68 -13.43 -3.52
CA GLU A 190 21.29 -14.04 -4.72
C GLU A 190 20.30 -14.18 -5.87
N LEU A 191 19.05 -14.60 -5.58
CA LEU A 191 17.99 -14.64 -6.56
C LEU A 191 17.71 -13.24 -7.13
N ALA A 192 17.60 -12.21 -6.29
CA ALA A 192 17.36 -10.84 -6.74
C ALA A 192 18.50 -10.30 -7.62
N VAL A 193 19.76 -10.56 -7.28
CA VAL A 193 20.92 -10.23 -8.11
C VAL A 193 20.84 -10.96 -9.45
N HIS A 194 20.45 -12.24 -9.46
CA HIS A 194 20.27 -13.01 -10.68
C HIS A 194 19.18 -12.41 -11.58
N VAL A 195 18.04 -12.03 -11.01
CA VAL A 195 16.96 -11.34 -11.75
C VAL A 195 17.44 -10.02 -12.35
N LEU A 196 18.10 -9.17 -11.55
CA LEU A 196 18.65 -7.90 -12.05
C LEU A 196 19.62 -8.12 -13.22
N LYS A 197 20.45 -9.17 -13.16
CA LYS A 197 21.37 -9.55 -14.25
C LYS A 197 20.59 -10.01 -15.49
N ARG A 198 19.61 -10.88 -15.33
CA ARG A 198 18.79 -11.42 -16.42
C ARG A 198 17.92 -10.36 -17.10
N ALA A 199 17.43 -9.39 -16.33
CA ALA A 199 16.67 -8.24 -16.81
C ALA A 199 17.53 -7.12 -17.43
N GLY A 200 18.87 -7.24 -17.42
CA GLY A 200 19.77 -6.20 -17.92
C GLY A 200 19.86 -4.95 -17.04
N LEU A 201 19.49 -5.06 -15.77
CA LEU A 201 19.37 -3.93 -14.83
C LEU A 201 20.58 -3.77 -13.89
N ILE A 202 21.51 -4.73 -13.88
CA ILE A 202 22.60 -4.83 -12.90
C ILE A 202 23.57 -3.64 -12.92
N GLN A 203 23.68 -2.93 -14.05
CA GLN A 203 24.56 -1.78 -14.22
C GLN A 203 23.92 -0.46 -13.81
N LYS A 204 22.62 -0.45 -13.53
CA LYS A 204 21.89 0.76 -13.12
C LYS A 204 22.17 1.14 -11.66
N ARG A 205 21.93 2.41 -11.32
CA ARG A 205 21.88 2.86 -9.94
C ARG A 205 20.71 2.19 -9.23
N LEU A 206 20.93 1.66 -8.04
CA LEU A 206 19.90 1.00 -7.27
C LEU A 206 19.29 2.00 -6.25
N PHE A 207 18.01 2.29 -6.41
CA PHE A 207 17.23 3.06 -5.44
C PHE A 207 16.33 2.10 -4.69
N PHE A 208 16.49 2.02 -3.39
CA PHE A 208 15.84 0.97 -2.59
C PHE A 208 15.26 1.51 -1.28
N ASN A 209 14.26 0.83 -0.72
CA ASN A 209 13.46 1.33 0.39
C ASN A 209 13.60 0.55 1.70
N SER A 210 14.51 -0.41 1.78
CA SER A 210 14.61 -1.26 2.98
C SER A 210 16.06 -1.65 3.28
N LEU A 211 16.39 -1.71 4.57
CA LEU A 211 17.66 -2.22 5.10
C LEU A 211 17.73 -3.76 5.17
N SER A 212 16.73 -4.45 4.65
CA SER A 212 16.64 -5.90 4.49
C SER A 212 17.30 -6.34 3.19
N ILE A 213 16.69 -7.22 2.42
CA ILE A 213 17.23 -7.79 1.17
C ILE A 213 17.68 -6.72 0.17
N PRO A 214 16.95 -5.64 -0.08
CA PRO A 214 17.40 -4.60 -1.00
C PRO A 214 18.75 -3.98 -0.65
N PHE A 215 19.02 -3.74 0.64
CA PHE A 215 20.34 -3.28 1.12
C PHE A 215 21.43 -4.31 0.80
N PHE A 216 21.21 -5.59 1.10
CA PHE A 216 22.19 -6.64 0.84
C PHE A 216 22.42 -6.85 -0.67
N VAL A 217 21.42 -6.62 -1.53
CA VAL A 217 21.61 -6.59 -2.98
C VAL A 217 22.58 -5.46 -3.36
N SER A 218 22.37 -4.24 -2.87
CA SER A 218 23.29 -3.11 -3.09
C SER A 218 24.72 -3.44 -2.62
N GLN A 219 24.87 -4.06 -1.45
CA GLN A 219 26.18 -4.46 -0.92
C GLN A 219 26.89 -5.51 -1.76
N ARG A 220 26.13 -6.42 -2.40
CA ARG A 220 26.69 -7.50 -3.24
C ARG A 220 27.11 -7.05 -4.63
N LEU A 221 26.54 -5.93 -5.09
CA LEU A 221 26.91 -5.34 -6.37
C LEU A 221 28.16 -4.47 -6.20
N HIS A 222 29.20 -4.72 -6.99
CA HIS A 222 30.43 -3.94 -6.96
C HIS A 222 30.33 -2.71 -7.86
N SER A 223 30.87 -1.59 -7.39
CA SER A 223 31.02 -0.36 -8.19
C SER A 223 32.21 0.42 -7.66
N GLU A 224 32.96 1.08 -8.56
CA GLU A 224 34.06 1.97 -8.19
C GLU A 224 33.56 3.25 -7.50
N LYS A 225 32.31 3.65 -7.76
CA LYS A 225 31.68 4.84 -7.16
C LYS A 225 30.43 4.46 -6.39
N LYS A 226 30.24 5.09 -5.24
CA LYS A 226 28.96 5.03 -4.49
C LYS A 226 27.91 5.81 -5.27
N ARG A 227 26.78 5.17 -5.57
CA ARG A 227 25.73 5.75 -6.41
C ARG A 227 24.32 5.28 -6.10
N ASP A 228 24.19 4.26 -5.25
CA ASP A 228 22.89 3.75 -4.81
C ASP A 228 22.35 4.62 -3.68
N ILE A 229 21.03 4.68 -3.54
CA ILE A 229 20.35 5.53 -2.56
C ILE A 229 19.34 4.69 -1.78
N LEU A 230 19.38 4.83 -0.45
CA LEU A 230 18.33 4.31 0.43
C LEU A 230 17.24 5.38 0.59
N PHE A 231 15.99 5.04 0.24
CA PHE A 231 14.78 5.80 0.55
C PHE A 231 14.15 5.23 1.80
N TRP A 232 14.40 5.85 2.95
CA TRP A 232 13.94 5.34 4.23
C TRP A 232 12.49 5.71 4.49
N GLN A 233 11.63 4.70 4.65
CA GLN A 233 10.17 4.86 4.79
C GLN A 233 9.65 4.45 6.18
N GLU A 234 10.48 3.80 7.00
CA GLU A 234 10.06 3.24 8.28
C GLU A 234 10.23 4.24 9.44
N PRO A 235 9.47 4.10 10.53
CA PRO A 235 9.69 4.88 11.75
C PRO A 235 11.06 4.57 12.37
N VAL A 236 11.72 5.62 12.86
CA VAL A 236 12.97 5.49 13.64
C VAL A 236 12.64 5.49 15.13
N GLN A 237 12.96 4.39 15.81
CA GLN A 237 12.72 4.23 17.25
C GLN A 237 13.95 4.67 18.09
N GLY A 238 14.35 3.89 19.06
CA GLY A 238 15.36 4.25 20.05
C GLY A 238 16.77 4.54 19.52
N GLU A 239 17.19 3.90 18.42
CA GLU A 239 18.55 3.97 17.86
C GLU A 239 18.54 3.97 16.33
N ILE A 240 19.68 4.34 15.73
CA ILE A 240 19.88 4.24 14.28
C ILE A 240 19.99 2.77 13.90
N PRO A 241 19.22 2.26 12.92
CA PRO A 241 19.29 0.87 12.48
C PRO A 241 20.71 0.43 12.09
N GLY A 242 21.12 -0.79 12.51
CA GLY A 242 22.50 -1.27 12.34
C GLY A 242 23.00 -1.23 10.88
N ASN A 243 22.19 -1.65 9.92
CA ASN A 243 22.57 -1.59 8.50
C ASN A 243 22.62 -0.14 7.97
N MET A 244 21.85 0.79 8.55
CA MET A 244 21.97 2.21 8.23
C MET A 244 23.31 2.78 8.76
N GLN A 245 23.78 2.34 9.93
CA GLN A 245 25.09 2.77 10.46
C GLN A 245 26.21 2.43 9.49
N ILE A 246 26.16 1.27 8.80
CA ILE A 246 27.14 0.89 7.76
C ILE A 246 27.19 1.93 6.65
N ILE A 247 26.02 2.47 6.22
CA ILE A 247 25.95 3.54 5.21
C ILE A 247 26.55 4.82 5.78
N LEU A 248 26.14 5.24 6.96
CA LEU A 248 26.52 6.51 7.58
C LEU A 248 28.01 6.57 7.97
N GLN A 249 28.63 5.43 8.24
CA GLN A 249 30.08 5.30 8.50
C GLN A 249 30.89 5.21 7.19
N GLY A 250 30.25 5.29 6.03
CA GLY A 250 30.95 5.20 4.75
C GLY A 250 31.42 3.81 4.35
N GLN A 251 31.01 2.76 5.08
CA GLN A 251 31.41 1.36 4.86
C GLN A 251 30.54 0.61 3.82
N ALA A 252 29.42 1.21 3.39
CA ALA A 252 28.61 0.65 2.34
C ALA A 252 29.36 0.64 1.01
N SER A 253 29.26 -0.47 0.25
CA SER A 253 29.98 -0.67 -1.02
C SER A 253 29.50 0.27 -2.12
N ARG A 254 28.18 0.51 -2.23
CA ARG A 254 27.55 1.31 -3.30
C ARG A 254 26.66 2.42 -2.82
N THR A 255 26.08 2.32 -1.61
CA THR A 255 25.11 3.29 -1.11
C THR A 255 25.82 4.59 -0.72
N ALA A 256 25.38 5.70 -1.30
CA ALA A 256 25.99 7.03 -1.13
C ALA A 256 25.32 7.85 -0.02
N GLU A 257 23.98 7.78 0.07
CA GLU A 257 23.18 8.62 0.97
C GLU A 257 21.87 7.95 1.37
N VAL A 258 21.21 8.55 2.37
CA VAL A 258 19.90 8.14 2.87
C VAL A 258 18.92 9.30 2.67
N LEU A 259 17.85 9.06 1.93
CA LEU A 259 16.74 9.99 1.77
C LEU A 259 15.56 9.54 2.64
N VAL A 260 15.15 10.38 3.58
CA VAL A 260 14.13 10.02 4.58
C VAL A 260 12.79 10.59 4.17
N GLN A 261 11.79 9.73 4.01
CA GLN A 261 10.49 10.07 3.45
C GLN A 261 9.42 10.39 4.52
N LYS A 262 9.77 10.34 5.80
CA LYS A 262 8.92 10.77 6.92
C LYS A 262 9.64 11.81 7.75
N ARG A 263 9.03 12.99 7.91
CA ARG A 263 9.64 14.12 8.63
C ARG A 263 10.06 13.76 10.05
N GLU A 264 9.20 13.05 10.74
CA GLU A 264 9.46 12.59 12.12
C GLU A 264 10.69 11.69 12.21
N SER A 265 10.85 10.77 11.25
CA SER A 265 12.01 9.88 11.16
C SER A 265 13.30 10.64 10.83
N TYR A 266 13.23 11.64 9.97
CA TYR A 266 14.36 12.53 9.67
C TYR A 266 14.83 13.28 10.91
N ASP A 267 13.92 14.00 11.58
CA ASP A 267 14.23 14.76 12.78
C ASP A 267 14.77 13.85 13.90
N ARG A 268 14.27 12.62 13.98
CA ARG A 268 14.74 11.62 14.95
C ARG A 268 16.15 11.12 14.64
N LEU A 269 16.47 10.82 13.37
CA LEU A 269 17.82 10.42 12.94
C LEU A 269 18.85 11.49 13.28
N LEU A 270 18.56 12.79 13.01
CA LEU A 270 19.46 13.88 13.35
C LEU A 270 19.68 13.98 14.88
N LYS A 271 18.61 13.84 15.67
CA LYS A 271 18.73 13.80 17.15
C LYS A 271 19.56 12.63 17.67
N LEU A 272 19.60 11.53 16.94
CA LEU A 272 20.42 10.35 17.26
C LEU A 272 21.88 10.50 16.74
N GLY A 273 22.24 11.64 16.15
CA GLY A 273 23.59 11.93 15.69
C GLY A 273 23.89 11.46 14.25
N ALA A 274 22.87 11.20 13.43
CA ALA A 274 23.12 10.90 12.02
C ALA A 274 23.74 12.11 11.29
N PRO A 275 24.78 11.92 10.44
CA PRO A 275 25.45 12.99 9.70
C PRO A 275 24.48 13.68 8.73
N ALA A 276 24.35 15.01 8.85
CA ALA A 276 23.42 15.79 8.03
C ALA A 276 23.84 15.92 6.55
N ASP A 277 25.08 15.59 6.23
CA ASP A 277 25.60 15.54 4.86
C ASP A 277 25.30 14.20 4.15
N LEU A 278 24.87 13.18 4.87
CA LEU A 278 24.50 11.86 4.33
C LEU A 278 23.00 11.53 4.46
N VAL A 279 22.29 12.27 5.32
CA VAL A 279 20.87 12.05 5.58
C VAL A 279 20.09 13.30 5.18
N HIS A 280 19.21 13.19 4.18
CA HIS A 280 18.44 14.31 3.68
C HIS A 280 16.95 13.98 3.68
N PRO A 281 16.08 14.98 3.90
CA PRO A 281 14.67 14.81 3.77
C PRO A 281 14.25 14.80 2.29
N LEU A 282 13.32 13.91 1.91
CA LEU A 282 12.67 13.93 0.60
C LEU A 282 11.31 13.25 0.69
N GLY A 283 10.22 13.99 0.51
CA GLY A 283 8.86 13.48 0.48
C GLY A 283 8.45 12.92 -0.88
N PHE A 284 7.15 12.97 -1.19
CA PHE A 284 6.56 12.38 -2.38
C PHE A 284 5.93 13.44 -3.29
N ILE A 285 5.96 13.20 -4.60
CA ILE A 285 5.12 13.92 -5.56
C ILE A 285 3.82 13.14 -5.70
N TYR A 286 2.76 13.63 -5.08
CA TYR A 286 1.46 12.96 -5.16
C TYR A 286 0.72 13.32 -6.45
N PRO A 287 0.07 12.35 -7.10
CA PRO A 287 -0.80 12.60 -8.24
C PRO A 287 -2.15 13.11 -7.75
N PHE A 288 -2.28 14.42 -7.53
CA PHE A 288 -3.58 15.02 -7.22
C PHE A 288 -4.49 14.92 -8.44
N GLU A 289 -5.71 14.43 -8.22
CA GLU A 289 -6.68 14.18 -9.28
C GLU A 289 -7.46 15.44 -9.66
N ARG A 290 -7.62 16.39 -8.71
CA ARG A 290 -8.32 17.65 -8.92
C ARG A 290 -7.88 18.71 -7.90
N GLU A 291 -8.28 19.97 -8.18
CA GLU A 291 -8.21 21.04 -7.18
C GLU A 291 -9.46 21.04 -6.27
N ASN A 292 -9.34 21.62 -5.08
CA ASN A 292 -10.46 21.91 -4.19
C ASN A 292 -11.26 23.08 -4.76
N LEU A 293 -12.58 22.98 -4.79
CA LEU A 293 -13.47 23.98 -5.38
C LEU A 293 -14.27 24.76 -4.32
N TYR A 294 -13.90 24.61 -3.04
CA TYR A 294 -14.48 25.30 -1.87
C TYR A 294 -15.97 25.04 -1.67
N ARG A 295 -16.47 23.91 -2.14
CA ARG A 295 -17.88 23.52 -1.99
C ARG A 295 -18.15 23.09 -0.54
N PRO A 296 -19.30 23.46 0.05
CA PRO A 296 -19.69 23.04 1.39
C PRO A 296 -20.24 21.59 1.37
N GLU A 297 -19.48 20.67 0.85
CA GLU A 297 -19.84 19.25 0.65
C GLU A 297 -18.82 18.37 1.39
N ALA A 298 -19.29 17.61 2.38
CA ALA A 298 -18.47 16.75 3.22
C ALA A 298 -18.77 15.27 2.98
N LEU A 299 -17.75 14.46 2.75
CA LEU A 299 -17.85 13.01 2.65
C LEU A 299 -17.44 12.35 3.96
N ILE A 300 -18.24 11.38 4.41
CA ILE A 300 -17.97 10.47 5.51
C ILE A 300 -18.09 9.05 5.00
N CYS A 301 -17.01 8.28 5.04
CA CYS A 301 -17.03 6.86 4.71
C CYS A 301 -17.13 6.03 5.98
N THR A 302 -18.09 5.10 6.05
CA THR A 302 -18.30 4.29 7.25
C THR A 302 -18.63 2.83 6.94
N ASN A 303 -18.35 1.95 7.88
CA ASN A 303 -18.80 0.56 7.92
C ASN A 303 -19.53 0.23 9.24
N SER A 304 -19.93 1.27 9.98
CA SER A 304 -20.61 1.13 11.27
C SER A 304 -21.56 2.30 11.55
N ASP A 305 -22.40 2.14 12.58
CA ASP A 305 -23.29 3.21 13.09
C ASP A 305 -22.56 4.15 14.05
N ARG A 306 -21.32 3.87 14.38
CA ARG A 306 -20.52 4.62 15.33
C ARG A 306 -19.72 5.69 14.60
N ILE A 307 -20.41 6.79 14.29
CA ILE A 307 -19.82 7.99 13.66
C ILE A 307 -19.74 9.06 14.73
N GLU A 308 -18.51 9.42 15.12
CA GLU A 308 -18.26 10.33 16.25
C GLU A 308 -18.83 11.74 15.98
N GLN A 309 -19.57 12.27 16.94
CA GLN A 309 -20.17 13.63 16.91
C GLN A 309 -20.98 13.97 15.64
N CYS A 310 -21.32 12.99 14.78
CA CYS A 310 -21.96 13.21 13.48
C CYS A 310 -23.23 14.08 13.60
N ARG A 311 -24.13 13.74 14.54
CA ARG A 311 -25.36 14.50 14.75
C ARG A 311 -25.07 15.96 15.11
N LYS A 312 -24.11 16.20 16.03
CA LYS A 312 -23.74 17.54 16.46
C LYS A 312 -23.18 18.39 15.32
N LEU A 313 -22.37 17.78 14.44
CA LEU A 313 -21.82 18.45 13.25
C LEU A 313 -22.95 18.83 12.28
N VAL A 314 -23.82 17.88 11.95
CA VAL A 314 -24.97 18.09 11.04
C VAL A 314 -25.90 19.21 11.56
N GLU A 315 -26.24 19.20 12.85
CA GLU A 315 -27.11 20.21 13.45
C GLU A 315 -26.44 21.59 13.55
N ALA A 316 -25.13 21.64 13.75
CA ALA A 316 -24.38 22.89 13.88
C ALA A 316 -24.00 23.52 12.52
N LEU A 317 -23.99 22.77 11.44
CA LEU A 317 -23.54 23.21 10.10
C LEU A 317 -24.65 22.98 9.05
N PRO A 318 -25.82 23.67 9.17
CA PRO A 318 -26.92 23.48 8.22
C PRO A 318 -26.58 23.93 6.80
N GLU A 319 -25.55 24.74 6.61
CA GLU A 319 -25.02 25.22 5.34
C GLU A 319 -24.10 24.20 4.64
N MET A 320 -23.61 23.17 5.34
CA MET A 320 -22.81 22.10 4.79
C MET A 320 -23.71 20.89 4.48
N HIS A 321 -23.48 20.25 3.33
CA HIS A 321 -24.14 19.00 2.99
C HIS A 321 -23.24 17.81 3.32
N PHE A 322 -23.78 16.83 4.03
CA PHE A 322 -23.05 15.64 4.50
C PHE A 322 -23.45 14.41 3.70
N HIS A 323 -22.50 13.83 2.97
CA HIS A 323 -22.65 12.57 2.28
C HIS A 323 -22.09 11.44 3.12
N ILE A 324 -22.97 10.56 3.62
CA ILE A 324 -22.58 9.41 4.44
C ILE A 324 -22.64 8.17 3.59
N ALA A 325 -21.48 7.59 3.25
CA ALA A 325 -21.37 6.45 2.35
C ALA A 325 -20.92 5.19 3.09
N ALA A 326 -21.65 4.08 2.92
CA ALA A 326 -21.31 2.77 3.47
C ALA A 326 -21.24 1.72 2.35
N ILE A 327 -20.22 0.86 2.37
CA ILE A 327 -20.10 -0.29 1.45
C ILE A 327 -21.01 -1.47 1.84
N THR A 328 -21.66 -1.38 3.00
CA THR A 328 -22.65 -2.33 3.52
C THR A 328 -23.99 -1.62 3.69
N GLU A 329 -25.02 -2.39 4.02
CA GLU A 329 -26.30 -1.80 4.44
C GLU A 329 -26.12 -0.97 5.73
N MET A 330 -26.93 0.07 5.86
CA MET A 330 -26.98 0.92 7.04
C MET A 330 -28.06 0.43 8.00
N SER A 331 -27.81 0.50 9.30
CA SER A 331 -28.81 0.18 10.30
C SER A 331 -29.93 1.22 10.35
N SER A 332 -31.08 0.85 10.95
CA SER A 332 -32.18 1.78 11.20
C SER A 332 -31.77 3.01 12.03
N LYS A 333 -30.71 2.89 12.85
CA LYS A 333 -30.17 4.02 13.64
C LYS A 333 -29.51 5.04 12.71
N LEU A 334 -28.66 4.59 11.78
CA LEU A 334 -27.98 5.46 10.83
C LEU A 334 -28.96 6.02 9.79
N MET A 335 -29.92 5.20 9.33
CA MET A 335 -30.97 5.62 8.40
C MET A 335 -31.84 6.78 8.94
N ARG A 336 -31.96 6.96 10.24
CA ARG A 336 -32.67 8.13 10.82
C ARG A 336 -31.98 9.48 10.52
N MET A 337 -30.71 9.48 10.12
CA MET A 337 -30.01 10.70 9.70
C MET A 337 -30.60 11.30 8.43
N ASP A 338 -31.33 10.54 7.63
CA ASP A 338 -32.07 11.02 6.44
C ASP A 338 -33.15 12.08 6.75
N SER A 339 -33.54 12.20 8.05
CA SER A 339 -34.45 13.27 8.49
C SER A 339 -33.83 14.67 8.43
N TYR A 340 -32.52 14.81 8.35
CA TYR A 340 -31.83 16.08 8.21
C TYR A 340 -31.74 16.48 6.74
N LYS A 341 -32.19 17.72 6.41
CA LYS A 341 -32.21 18.22 5.00
C LYS A 341 -30.83 18.34 4.37
N ASN A 342 -29.80 18.44 5.18
CA ASN A 342 -28.40 18.56 4.76
C ASN A 342 -27.62 17.23 4.88
N VAL A 343 -28.30 16.10 4.84
CA VAL A 343 -27.69 14.76 4.86
C VAL A 343 -28.20 13.95 3.68
N SER A 344 -27.29 13.25 3.01
CA SER A 344 -27.60 12.20 2.04
C SER A 344 -26.92 10.89 2.43
N LEU A 345 -27.69 9.80 2.45
CA LEU A 345 -27.23 8.48 2.84
C LEU A 345 -27.04 7.59 1.61
N TYR A 346 -25.93 6.84 1.57
CA TYR A 346 -25.57 5.92 0.48
C TYR A 346 -25.32 4.52 1.05
N PRO A 347 -26.38 3.76 1.41
CA PRO A 347 -26.23 2.37 1.85
C PRO A 347 -25.81 1.46 0.68
N GLY A 348 -24.87 0.54 0.92
CA GLY A 348 -24.36 -0.37 -0.12
C GLY A 348 -23.80 0.37 -1.34
N VAL A 349 -23.12 1.49 -1.12
CA VAL A 349 -22.65 2.40 -2.19
C VAL A 349 -21.85 1.66 -3.25
N LYS A 350 -22.19 1.85 -4.53
CA LYS A 350 -21.43 1.32 -5.66
C LYS A 350 -20.13 2.13 -5.86
N ALA A 351 -19.09 1.45 -6.33
CA ALA A 351 -17.78 2.09 -6.57
C ALA A 351 -17.88 3.38 -7.40
N ARG A 352 -18.66 3.37 -8.50
CA ARG A 352 -18.86 4.56 -9.35
C ARG A 352 -19.44 5.76 -8.58
N ILE A 353 -20.46 5.55 -7.75
CA ILE A 353 -21.05 6.62 -6.94
C ILE A 353 -20.06 7.13 -5.91
N LEU A 354 -19.29 6.22 -5.31
CA LEU A 354 -18.25 6.59 -4.35
C LEU A 354 -17.13 7.41 -5.03
N ASP A 355 -16.74 7.07 -6.26
CA ASP A 355 -15.78 7.85 -7.04
C ASP A 355 -16.33 9.26 -7.35
N GLU A 356 -17.63 9.36 -7.71
CA GLU A 356 -18.31 10.63 -7.91
C GLU A 356 -18.34 11.48 -6.63
N LEU A 357 -18.56 10.87 -5.45
CA LEU A 357 -18.54 11.57 -4.17
C LEU A 357 -17.13 12.09 -3.82
N PHE A 358 -16.07 11.30 -4.03
CA PHE A 358 -14.71 11.80 -3.88
C PHE A 358 -14.40 12.97 -4.81
N ALA A 359 -14.91 12.96 -6.04
CA ALA A 359 -14.71 14.03 -7.00
C ALA A 359 -15.57 15.28 -6.69
N SER A 360 -16.69 15.13 -5.99
CA SER A 360 -17.63 16.25 -5.75
C SER A 360 -17.47 16.92 -4.39
N CYS A 361 -17.07 16.21 -3.32
CA CYS A 361 -16.90 16.77 -1.99
C CYS A 361 -15.56 17.46 -1.84
N ASP A 362 -15.49 18.54 -1.08
CA ASP A 362 -14.27 19.29 -0.80
C ASP A 362 -13.77 19.13 0.64
N TYR A 363 -14.56 18.45 1.49
CA TYR A 363 -14.19 18.02 2.83
C TYR A 363 -14.30 16.52 2.96
N TYR A 364 -13.41 15.93 3.74
CA TYR A 364 -13.49 14.56 4.21
C TYR A 364 -13.45 14.53 5.74
N LEU A 365 -14.46 13.92 6.35
CA LEU A 365 -14.51 13.79 7.82
C LEU A 365 -14.18 12.35 8.21
N ASP A 366 -13.00 12.16 8.77
CA ASP A 366 -12.51 10.88 9.28
C ASP A 366 -12.99 10.65 10.72
N ILE A 367 -14.30 10.40 10.84
CA ILE A 367 -15.01 10.33 12.13
C ILE A 367 -15.69 8.99 12.40
N ASN A 368 -15.36 7.94 11.63
CA ASN A 368 -15.87 6.58 11.82
C ASN A 368 -15.02 5.80 12.82
N HIS A 369 -15.62 5.14 13.81
CA HIS A 369 -14.91 4.38 14.86
C HIS A 369 -14.35 3.02 14.41
N GLU A 370 -14.90 2.42 13.37
CA GLU A 370 -14.43 1.12 12.87
C GLU A 370 -13.28 1.31 11.88
N SER A 371 -12.81 0.21 11.29
CA SER A 371 -11.69 0.28 10.32
C SER A 371 -12.01 1.19 9.13
N GLU A 372 -11.00 1.85 8.62
CA GLU A 372 -11.07 2.57 7.35
C GLU A 372 -11.60 1.68 6.23
N ILE A 373 -12.42 2.22 5.35
CA ILE A 373 -12.91 1.54 4.15
C ILE A 373 -12.31 2.19 2.90
N VAL A 374 -12.01 1.39 1.90
CA VAL A 374 -11.58 1.80 0.54
C VAL A 374 -10.41 2.80 0.50
N SER A 375 -9.54 2.81 1.51
CA SER A 375 -8.45 3.78 1.68
C SER A 375 -8.95 5.23 1.57
N ALA A 376 -10.05 5.53 2.27
CA ALA A 376 -10.81 6.76 2.08
C ALA A 376 -9.98 8.01 2.41
N VAL A 377 -9.13 7.99 3.43
CA VAL A 377 -8.26 9.12 3.81
C VAL A 377 -7.26 9.43 2.68
N TYR A 378 -6.60 8.40 2.13
CA TYR A 378 -5.67 8.59 1.01
C TYR A 378 -6.39 9.10 -0.25
N ARG A 379 -7.56 8.56 -0.57
CA ARG A 379 -8.37 9.02 -1.71
C ARG A 379 -8.84 10.46 -1.54
N ALA A 380 -9.26 10.84 -0.32
CA ALA A 380 -9.61 12.21 0.01
C ALA A 380 -8.43 13.16 -0.20
N PHE A 381 -7.23 12.74 0.25
CA PHE A 381 -6.00 13.48 0.04
C PHE A 381 -5.69 13.67 -1.45
N GLN A 382 -5.76 12.61 -2.27
CA GLN A 382 -5.55 12.69 -3.72
C GLN A 382 -6.57 13.59 -4.42
N ASN A 383 -7.79 13.69 -3.89
CA ASN A 383 -8.83 14.59 -4.38
C ASN A 383 -8.78 16.00 -3.78
N ASN A 384 -7.70 16.39 -3.11
CA ASN A 384 -7.51 17.69 -2.47
C ASN A 384 -8.68 18.08 -1.54
N GLN A 385 -9.31 17.12 -0.87
CA GLN A 385 -10.31 17.39 0.15
C GLN A 385 -9.60 17.82 1.45
N LEU A 386 -10.17 18.78 2.17
CA LEU A 386 -9.71 19.09 3.52
C LEU A 386 -10.12 17.97 4.48
N ILE A 387 -9.12 17.27 5.02
CA ILE A 387 -9.32 16.11 5.91
C ILE A 387 -9.34 16.59 7.36
N LEU A 388 -10.44 16.31 8.06
CA LEU A 388 -10.61 16.61 9.48
C LEU A 388 -10.95 15.33 10.23
N ALA A 389 -10.34 15.11 11.39
CA ALA A 389 -10.53 13.90 12.18
C ALA A 389 -10.70 14.17 13.66
N PHE A 390 -11.36 13.27 14.37
CA PHE A 390 -11.21 13.22 15.83
C PHE A 390 -10.06 12.27 16.19
N GLN A 391 -9.37 12.56 17.30
CA GLN A 391 -8.25 11.74 17.78
C GLN A 391 -8.66 10.27 17.98
N GLU A 392 -9.92 10.06 18.37
CA GLU A 392 -10.51 8.75 18.68
C GLU A 392 -10.87 7.94 17.43
N THR A 393 -10.97 8.58 16.26
CA THR A 393 -11.39 7.95 14.99
C THR A 393 -10.36 8.04 13.89
N LEU A 394 -9.23 8.67 14.15
CA LEU A 394 -8.18 8.93 13.17
C LEU A 394 -7.62 7.63 12.58
N HIS A 395 -7.77 7.44 11.27
CA HIS A 395 -7.29 6.24 10.57
C HIS A 395 -5.88 6.39 10.00
N ASN A 396 -5.54 7.58 9.48
CA ASN A 396 -4.24 7.75 8.82
C ASN A 396 -3.62 9.12 9.11
N ARG A 397 -2.53 9.11 9.91
CA ARG A 397 -1.78 10.32 10.26
C ARG A 397 -0.90 10.86 9.12
N ASP A 398 -0.52 10.02 8.16
CA ASP A 398 0.40 10.43 7.10
C ASP A 398 -0.25 11.48 6.16
N TYR A 399 -1.60 11.54 6.13
CA TYR A 399 -2.35 12.47 5.27
C TYR A 399 -3.23 13.46 6.05
N THR A 400 -3.22 13.38 7.38
CA THR A 400 -4.02 14.27 8.24
C THR A 400 -3.09 15.13 9.08
N ALA A 401 -3.10 16.45 8.84
CA ALA A 401 -2.25 17.37 9.58
C ALA A 401 -2.60 17.39 11.08
N ALA A 402 -1.63 17.62 11.94
CA ALA A 402 -1.86 17.65 13.39
C ALA A 402 -2.90 18.71 13.80
N GLU A 403 -2.93 19.85 13.11
CA GLU A 403 -3.90 20.94 13.31
C GLU A 403 -5.33 20.58 12.90
N HIS A 404 -5.50 19.49 12.13
CA HIS A 404 -6.80 18.98 11.67
C HIS A 404 -7.32 17.81 12.53
N ILE A 405 -6.64 17.49 13.63
CA ILE A 405 -7.02 16.43 14.56
C ILE A 405 -7.55 17.06 15.85
N PHE A 406 -8.79 16.76 16.18
CA PHE A 406 -9.51 17.34 17.32
C PHE A 406 -9.84 16.27 18.35
N GLU A 407 -10.03 16.66 19.61
CA GLU A 407 -10.65 15.78 20.58
C GLU A 407 -12.18 15.76 20.40
N ALA A 408 -12.80 14.58 20.46
CA ALA A 408 -14.26 14.45 20.26
C ALA A 408 -15.07 15.31 21.24
N LYS A 409 -14.58 15.52 22.48
CA LYS A 409 -15.20 16.41 23.46
C LYS A 409 -15.21 17.88 23.03
N ASP A 410 -14.26 18.30 22.17
CA ASP A 410 -14.15 19.66 21.64
C ASP A 410 -14.53 19.73 20.13
N ALA A 411 -15.61 19.07 19.75
CA ALA A 411 -16.13 19.16 18.37
C ALA A 411 -16.44 20.62 17.94
N GLN A 412 -16.56 21.55 18.90
CA GLN A 412 -16.81 22.96 18.58
C GLN A 412 -15.63 23.61 17.85
N THR A 413 -14.40 23.19 18.11
CA THR A 413 -13.23 23.70 17.43
C THR A 413 -13.19 23.22 15.97
N MET A 414 -13.55 21.96 15.69
CA MET A 414 -13.74 21.46 14.30
C MET A 414 -14.83 22.26 13.56
N ILE A 415 -15.98 22.49 14.22
CA ILE A 415 -17.08 23.28 13.64
C ILE A 415 -16.63 24.70 13.28
N ARG A 416 -15.84 25.36 14.14
CA ARG A 416 -15.30 26.70 13.83
C ARG A 416 -14.39 26.69 12.62
N MET A 417 -13.48 25.72 12.54
CA MET A 417 -12.58 25.59 11.37
C MET A 417 -13.37 25.36 10.08
N ILE A 418 -14.38 24.48 10.10
CA ILE A 418 -15.23 24.25 8.93
C ILE A 418 -15.94 25.54 8.50
N ARG A 419 -16.49 26.31 9.43
CA ARG A 419 -17.13 27.58 9.11
C ARG A 419 -16.16 28.62 8.54
N GLU A 420 -14.97 28.72 9.11
CA GLU A 420 -13.92 29.62 8.61
C GLU A 420 -13.56 29.25 7.17
N THR A 421 -13.29 27.98 6.89
CA THR A 421 -12.87 27.52 5.56
C THR A 421 -14.00 27.55 4.53
N MET A 422 -15.26 27.48 4.92
CA MET A 422 -16.41 27.70 4.03
C MET A 422 -16.62 29.17 3.66
N GLN A 423 -16.26 30.09 4.53
CA GLN A 423 -16.47 31.52 4.34
C GLN A 423 -15.29 32.24 3.70
N ASP A 424 -14.09 31.67 3.83
CA ASP A 424 -12.83 32.25 3.38
C ASP A 424 -12.01 31.23 2.57
N ALA A 425 -11.95 31.43 1.25
CA ALA A 425 -11.16 30.60 0.34
C ALA A 425 -9.64 30.60 0.70
N GLU A 426 -9.10 31.74 1.17
CA GLU A 426 -7.71 31.80 1.58
C GLU A 426 -7.47 30.96 2.86
N ALA A 427 -8.45 30.88 3.76
CA ALA A 427 -8.37 29.97 4.92
C ALA A 427 -8.34 28.51 4.46
N MET A 428 -9.21 28.13 3.50
CA MET A 428 -9.19 26.80 2.92
C MET A 428 -7.83 26.45 2.31
N ASP A 429 -7.27 27.35 1.48
CA ASP A 429 -5.96 27.16 0.85
C ASP A 429 -4.83 27.05 1.88
N ARG A 430 -4.85 27.83 2.95
CA ARG A 430 -3.88 27.70 4.05
C ARG A 430 -3.95 26.32 4.68
N HIS A 431 -5.15 25.81 4.99
CA HIS A 431 -5.31 24.47 5.58
C HIS A 431 -4.92 23.34 4.62
N LEU A 432 -5.26 23.43 3.34
CA LEU A 432 -4.81 22.48 2.33
C LEU A 432 -3.27 22.50 2.19
N HIS A 433 -2.64 23.66 2.27
CA HIS A 433 -1.18 23.76 2.26
C HIS A 433 -0.54 23.10 3.49
N ILE A 434 -1.10 23.31 4.68
CA ILE A 434 -0.68 22.64 5.92
C ILE A 434 -0.80 21.11 5.78
N GLN A 435 -1.93 20.64 5.24
CA GLN A 435 -2.15 19.20 5.00
C GLN A 435 -1.12 18.60 4.02
N ARG A 436 -0.87 19.28 2.90
CA ARG A 436 0.15 18.85 1.93
C ARG A 436 1.56 18.86 2.54
N ALA A 437 1.90 19.86 3.33
CA ALA A 437 3.18 19.93 4.04
C ALA A 437 3.33 18.80 5.09
N ALA A 438 2.25 18.48 5.83
CA ALA A 438 2.23 17.37 6.79
C ALA A 438 2.43 16.02 6.10
N ALA A 439 1.83 15.81 4.92
CA ALA A 439 2.03 14.63 4.08
C ALA A 439 3.38 14.61 3.35
N TYR A 440 4.22 15.61 3.59
CA TYR A 440 5.53 15.74 2.98
C TYR A 440 5.50 15.75 1.45
N THR A 441 4.60 16.59 0.90
CA THR A 441 4.44 16.76 -0.55
C THR A 441 5.61 17.52 -1.14
N GLU A 442 6.16 17.00 -2.24
CA GLU A 442 7.28 17.55 -2.98
C GLU A 442 6.86 18.03 -4.37
N THR A 443 7.76 18.77 -5.00
CA THR A 443 7.63 19.23 -6.38
C THR A 443 8.56 18.46 -7.31
N LYS A 444 8.37 18.62 -8.63
CA LYS A 444 9.26 18.02 -9.64
C LYS A 444 10.71 18.53 -9.51
N GLU A 445 10.91 19.74 -9.01
CA GLU A 445 12.21 20.35 -8.78
C GLU A 445 13.05 19.54 -7.78
N SER A 446 12.44 19.08 -6.68
CA SER A 446 13.13 18.29 -5.64
C SER A 446 13.70 16.97 -6.21
N TYR A 447 13.10 16.44 -7.29
CA TYR A 447 13.52 15.20 -7.94
C TYR A 447 14.49 15.41 -9.12
N ARG A 448 14.75 16.66 -9.57
CA ARG A 448 15.65 16.94 -10.72
C ARG A 448 17.06 16.41 -10.52
N ARG A 449 17.56 16.40 -9.28
CA ARG A 449 18.89 15.89 -8.90
C ARG A 449 19.18 14.46 -9.39
N PHE A 450 18.17 13.65 -9.64
CA PHE A 450 18.34 12.26 -10.07
C PHE A 450 18.58 12.10 -11.57
N GLY A 451 18.34 13.13 -12.37
CA GLY A 451 18.57 13.14 -13.82
C GLY A 451 19.97 13.55 -14.25
N GLU A 452 20.77 14.10 -13.34
CA GLU A 452 22.14 14.53 -13.58
C GLU A 452 23.11 13.42 -13.11
N GLY A 453 23.28 12.38 -13.92
CA GLY A 453 24.14 11.23 -13.62
C GLY A 453 24.93 10.75 -14.82
#